data_9e42d81bf72c195ddbe8e921d0e5b080
#
_entry.id   9e42d81bf72c195ddbe8e921d0e5b080
#
_cell.length_a   1.000
_cell.length_b   1.000
_cell.length_c   1.000
_cell.angle_alpha   90.00
_cell.angle_beta   90.00
_cell.angle_gamma   90.00
#
_symmetry.space_group_name_H-M   'P 1'
#
loop_
_entity.id
_entity.type
_entity.pdbx_description
1 polymer ?
#
loop_
_entity_poly.entity_id
_entity_poly.type
_entity_poly.pdbx_seq_one_letter_code
_entity_poly.pdbx_strand_id
1 'polypeptide(L)'
;MRVTVEAGRVVRIQGDPDHPTTQGALCTKVSRYAERTYHDERVLFPLRRVGAKGRGEFERVSWDEALADIAGRLRAIAARDAQAIVPYSYAGSMGLLQGEAMAQRWFHKLGASLLDRTICSMAGGEALAATYGSKVGMHTRFFAESRLIV
;
A
#
# COMPACT_ATOMS: atom_id res chain seq x y z
N MET A 1 -1.62 9.16 16.12
CA MET A 1 -3.02 9.60 15.99
C MET A 1 -3.86 8.97 17.07
N ARG A 2 -4.96 9.63 17.44
CA ARG A 2 -5.97 9.14 18.39
C ARG A 2 -7.23 8.78 17.63
N VAL A 3 -7.82 7.62 17.93
CA VAL A 3 -9.05 7.13 17.30
C VAL A 3 -10.08 6.92 18.42
N THR A 4 -11.23 7.59 18.30
CA THR A 4 -12.34 7.37 19.23
C THR A 4 -13.30 6.35 18.63
N VAL A 5 -13.64 5.34 19.42
CA VAL A 5 -14.56 4.26 19.04
C VAL A 5 -15.74 4.25 20.00
N GLU A 6 -16.95 4.30 19.47
CA GLU A 6 -18.20 4.20 20.21
C GLU A 6 -19.04 3.08 19.61
N ALA A 7 -19.52 2.19 20.47
CA ALA A 7 -20.31 1.01 20.06
C ALA A 7 -19.69 0.22 18.87
N GLY A 8 -18.36 0.04 18.89
CA GLY A 8 -17.63 -0.66 17.81
C GLY A 8 -17.42 0.14 16.51
N ARG A 9 -17.84 1.40 16.46
CA ARG A 9 -17.72 2.27 15.31
C ARG A 9 -16.73 3.40 15.58
N VAL A 10 -15.84 3.67 14.64
CA VAL A 10 -14.94 4.83 14.68
C VAL A 10 -15.76 6.10 14.45
N VAL A 11 -15.81 6.98 15.44
CA VAL A 11 -16.54 8.25 15.37
C VAL A 11 -15.64 9.46 15.17
N ARG A 12 -14.34 9.33 15.52
CA ARG A 12 -13.39 10.44 15.38
C ARG A 12 -11.97 9.94 15.14
N ILE A 13 -11.26 10.63 14.26
CA ILE A 13 -9.82 10.46 14.03
C ILE A 13 -9.17 11.83 14.12
N GLN A 14 -8.14 11.94 14.94
CA GLN A 14 -7.42 13.20 15.15
C GLN A 14 -5.93 12.97 15.40
N GLY A 15 -5.12 14.00 15.24
CA GLY A 15 -3.73 13.97 15.63
C GLY A 15 -3.55 13.77 17.13
N ASP A 16 -2.44 13.20 17.52
CA ASP A 16 -2.08 13.05 18.92
C ASP A 16 -1.19 14.24 19.34
N PRO A 17 -1.68 15.14 20.20
CA PRO A 17 -0.93 16.32 20.62
C PRO A 17 0.37 15.96 21.36
N ASP A 18 0.43 14.79 21.99
CA ASP A 18 1.62 14.32 22.72
C ASP A 18 2.65 13.64 21.81
N HIS A 19 2.37 13.53 20.49
CA HIS A 19 3.32 12.93 19.57
C HIS A 19 4.52 13.87 19.33
N PRO A 20 5.76 13.43 19.59
CA PRO A 20 6.94 14.32 19.65
C PRO A 20 7.24 15.06 18.34
N THR A 21 6.93 14.45 17.20
CA THR A 21 7.22 15.04 15.88
C THR A 21 6.04 15.83 15.31
N THR A 22 4.83 15.27 15.37
CA THR A 22 3.66 15.87 14.69
C THR A 22 2.85 16.80 15.57
N GLN A 23 3.00 16.72 16.90
CA GLN A 23 2.35 17.61 17.88
C GLN A 23 0.86 17.85 17.62
N GLY A 24 0.15 16.80 17.26
CA GLY A 24 -1.27 16.84 16.94
C GLY A 24 -1.61 17.12 15.47
N ALA A 25 -0.61 17.40 14.62
CA ALA A 25 -0.86 17.54 13.20
C ALA A 25 -1.27 16.19 12.57
N LEU A 26 -2.31 16.22 11.74
CA LEU A 26 -2.78 15.07 10.97
C LEU A 26 -3.20 15.54 9.60
N CYS A 27 -2.80 14.83 8.56
CA CYS A 27 -3.18 15.21 7.20
C CYS A 27 -4.70 15.04 6.98
N THR A 28 -5.26 15.88 6.14
CA THR A 28 -6.71 15.90 5.85
C THR A 28 -7.26 14.58 5.34
N LYS A 29 -6.45 13.81 4.60
CA LYS A 29 -6.85 12.47 4.14
C LYS A 29 -7.12 11.50 5.29
N VAL A 30 -6.20 11.45 6.26
CA VAL A 30 -6.30 10.52 7.40
C VAL A 30 -7.37 10.96 8.39
N SER A 31 -7.56 12.26 8.62
CA SER A 31 -8.63 12.76 9.49
C SER A 31 -10.04 12.35 9.00
N ARG A 32 -10.18 12.10 7.70
CA ARG A 32 -11.44 11.70 7.04
C ARG A 32 -11.55 10.20 6.76
N TYR A 33 -10.66 9.35 7.30
CA TYR A 33 -10.71 7.91 7.04
C TYR A 33 -12.00 7.23 7.51
N ALA A 34 -12.68 7.76 8.51
CA ALA A 34 -13.98 7.23 8.93
C ALA A 34 -15.02 7.33 7.79
N GLU A 35 -15.05 8.46 7.07
CA GLU A 35 -15.95 8.66 5.93
C GLU A 35 -15.71 7.60 4.85
N ARG A 36 -14.43 7.36 4.50
CA ARG A 36 -14.06 6.32 3.54
C ARG A 36 -14.37 4.91 4.04
N THR A 37 -14.12 4.65 5.32
CA THR A 37 -14.31 3.32 5.90
C THR A 37 -15.78 2.91 5.91
N TYR A 38 -16.67 3.87 6.11
CA TYR A 38 -18.12 3.66 6.23
C TYR A 38 -18.90 4.18 5.02
N HIS A 39 -18.23 4.46 3.90
CA HIS A 39 -18.89 4.91 2.69
C HIS A 39 -19.78 3.81 2.08
N ASP A 40 -20.97 4.16 1.64
CA ASP A 40 -21.96 3.20 1.12
C ASP A 40 -21.46 2.49 -0.16
N GLU A 41 -20.70 3.18 -1.00
CA GLU A 41 -20.12 2.62 -2.23
C GLU A 41 -18.83 1.84 -1.99
N ARG A 42 -18.42 1.63 -0.75
CA ARG A 42 -17.21 0.85 -0.47
C ARG A 42 -17.39 -0.59 -0.91
N VAL A 43 -16.46 -1.09 -1.72
CA VAL A 43 -16.40 -2.50 -2.12
C VAL A 43 -16.03 -3.34 -0.91
N LEU A 44 -16.99 -4.12 -0.40
CA LEU A 44 -16.84 -4.96 0.80
C LEU A 44 -16.58 -6.44 0.48
N PHE A 45 -16.79 -6.84 -0.76
CA PHE A 45 -16.69 -8.24 -1.21
C PHE A 45 -15.92 -8.32 -2.51
N PRO A 46 -15.30 -9.47 -2.84
CA PRO A 46 -14.68 -9.69 -4.13
C PRO A 46 -15.70 -9.54 -5.27
N LEU A 47 -15.26 -8.92 -6.35
CA LEU A 47 -16.04 -8.72 -7.56
C LEU A 47 -15.32 -9.39 -8.73
N ARG A 48 -16.04 -10.23 -9.47
CA ARG A 48 -15.58 -10.82 -10.72
C ARG A 48 -16.17 -10.07 -11.90
N ARG A 49 -15.33 -9.65 -12.85
CA ARG A 49 -15.82 -9.02 -14.07
C ARG A 49 -16.50 -10.06 -14.95
N VAL A 50 -17.72 -9.77 -15.37
CA VAL A 50 -18.55 -10.63 -16.25
C VAL A 50 -18.73 -10.05 -17.64
N GLY A 51 -18.58 -8.74 -17.80
CA GLY A 51 -18.68 -8.05 -19.07
C GLY A 51 -17.32 -7.81 -19.76
N ALA A 52 -17.39 -7.17 -20.93
CA ALA A 52 -16.21 -6.74 -21.67
C ALA A 52 -15.40 -5.71 -20.85
N LYS A 53 -14.06 -5.70 -21.05
CA LYS A 53 -13.17 -4.74 -20.38
C LYS A 53 -13.63 -3.30 -20.68
N GLY A 54 -13.78 -2.49 -19.62
CA GLY A 54 -14.24 -1.11 -19.70
C GLY A 54 -15.75 -0.91 -19.51
N ARG A 55 -16.57 -1.97 -19.53
CA ARG A 55 -18.02 -1.88 -19.33
C ARG A 55 -18.44 -1.66 -17.87
N GLY A 56 -17.59 -2.01 -16.91
CA GLY A 56 -17.91 -1.88 -15.48
C GLY A 56 -18.90 -2.94 -14.97
N GLU A 57 -19.08 -4.04 -15.69
CA GLU A 57 -20.02 -5.10 -15.36
C GLU A 57 -19.34 -6.14 -14.47
N PHE A 58 -19.80 -6.22 -13.21
CA PHE A 58 -19.23 -7.10 -12.19
C PHE A 58 -20.33 -7.87 -11.47
N GLU A 59 -19.99 -9.07 -11.02
CA GLU A 59 -20.80 -9.84 -10.08
C GLU A 59 -20.05 -10.07 -8.77
N ARG A 60 -20.76 -10.13 -7.67
CA ARG A 60 -20.21 -10.50 -6.38
C ARG A 60 -19.90 -11.99 -6.34
N VAL A 61 -18.70 -12.33 -5.87
CA VAL A 61 -18.28 -13.72 -5.61
C VAL A 61 -17.82 -13.86 -4.16
N SER A 62 -17.72 -15.09 -3.67
CA SER A 62 -17.13 -15.38 -2.37
C SER A 62 -15.59 -15.22 -2.41
N TRP A 63 -14.97 -15.11 -1.24
CA TRP A 63 -13.50 -15.12 -1.15
C TRP A 63 -12.91 -16.43 -1.62
N ASP A 64 -13.57 -17.57 -1.34
CA ASP A 64 -13.10 -18.89 -1.77
C ASP A 64 -13.11 -19.02 -3.29
N GLU A 65 -14.18 -18.56 -3.94
CA GLU A 65 -14.25 -18.51 -5.41
C GLU A 65 -13.18 -17.59 -6.02
N ALA A 66 -13.01 -16.39 -5.46
CA ALA A 66 -12.01 -15.45 -5.96
C ALA A 66 -10.60 -16.02 -5.83
N LEU A 67 -10.26 -16.57 -4.67
CA LEU A 67 -8.94 -17.16 -4.42
C LEU A 67 -8.70 -18.41 -5.26
N ALA A 68 -9.70 -19.26 -5.45
CA ALA A 68 -9.59 -20.45 -6.30
C ALA A 68 -9.35 -20.07 -7.77
N ASP A 69 -10.08 -19.10 -8.32
CA ASP A 69 -9.90 -18.62 -9.70
C ASP A 69 -8.51 -18.00 -9.88
N ILE A 70 -8.08 -17.10 -9.00
CA ILE A 70 -6.76 -16.47 -9.05
C ILE A 70 -5.65 -17.53 -8.96
N ALA A 71 -5.73 -18.44 -7.99
CA ALA A 71 -4.72 -19.49 -7.80
C ALA A 71 -4.67 -20.46 -9.00
N GLY A 72 -5.81 -20.78 -9.58
CA GLY A 72 -5.90 -21.61 -10.78
C GLY A 72 -5.17 -20.97 -11.97
N ARG A 73 -5.45 -19.71 -12.24
CA ARG A 73 -4.80 -18.95 -13.33
C ARG A 73 -3.30 -18.80 -13.12
N LEU A 74 -2.87 -18.44 -11.92
CA LEU A 74 -1.44 -18.30 -11.60
C LEU A 74 -0.69 -19.62 -11.75
N ARG A 75 -1.25 -20.73 -11.28
CA ARG A 75 -0.67 -22.07 -11.48
C ARG A 75 -0.55 -22.44 -12.95
N ALA A 76 -1.58 -22.16 -13.75
CA ALA A 76 -1.58 -22.44 -15.18
C ALA A 76 -0.51 -21.62 -15.93
N ILE A 77 -0.29 -20.35 -15.53
CA ILE A 77 0.77 -19.51 -16.09
C ILE A 77 2.14 -20.04 -15.64
N ALA A 78 2.34 -20.25 -14.33
CA ALA A 78 3.60 -20.69 -13.77
C ALA A 78 4.06 -22.06 -14.31
N ALA A 79 3.12 -22.95 -14.63
CA ALA A 79 3.43 -24.25 -15.24
C ALA A 79 4.02 -24.13 -16.65
N ARG A 80 3.77 -23.04 -17.35
CA ARG A 80 4.34 -22.77 -18.68
C ARG A 80 5.58 -21.91 -18.59
N ASP A 81 5.47 -20.79 -17.88
CA ASP A 81 6.55 -19.84 -17.63
C ASP A 81 6.19 -18.99 -16.41
N ALA A 82 6.83 -19.25 -15.29
CA ALA A 82 6.59 -18.49 -14.05
C ALA A 82 7.03 -17.02 -14.18
N GLN A 83 8.03 -16.73 -15.03
CA GLN A 83 8.51 -15.36 -15.25
C GLN A 83 7.54 -14.49 -16.07
N ALA A 84 6.54 -15.10 -16.73
CA ALA A 84 5.43 -14.35 -17.33
C ALA A 84 4.53 -13.65 -16.28
N ILE A 85 4.69 -13.98 -15.00
CA ILE A 85 4.01 -13.30 -13.90
C ILE A 85 4.91 -12.15 -13.43
N VAL A 86 4.46 -10.92 -13.62
CA VAL A 86 5.16 -9.71 -13.19
C VAL A 86 4.39 -9.05 -12.07
N PRO A 87 4.90 -9.03 -10.82
CA PRO A 87 4.26 -8.36 -9.70
C PRO A 87 4.45 -6.85 -9.81
N TYR A 88 3.49 -6.16 -10.42
CA TYR A 88 3.52 -4.70 -10.49
C TYR A 88 3.17 -4.10 -9.13
N SER A 89 4.18 -3.82 -8.32
CA SER A 89 4.03 -3.30 -6.97
C SER A 89 4.98 -2.14 -6.70
N TYR A 90 4.51 -1.16 -5.93
CA TYR A 90 5.34 -0.07 -5.44
C TYR A 90 4.81 0.44 -4.11
N ALA A 91 4.71 1.78 -3.94
CA ALA A 91 4.14 2.37 -2.73
C ALA A 91 2.63 2.12 -2.62
N GLY A 92 2.13 2.09 -1.40
CA GLY A 92 0.73 1.88 -1.06
C GLY A 92 0.57 1.79 0.44
N SER A 93 -0.16 0.82 0.94
CA SER A 93 -0.20 0.52 2.37
C SER A 93 1.15 -0.04 2.82
N MET A 94 1.96 0.82 3.40
CA MET A 94 3.34 0.55 3.81
C MET A 94 3.38 -0.30 5.09
N GLY A 95 3.00 -1.56 4.99
CA GLY A 95 3.12 -2.52 6.07
C GLY A 95 4.20 -3.56 5.80
N LEU A 96 4.96 -3.94 6.82
CA LEU A 96 6.06 -4.90 6.68
C LEU A 96 5.60 -6.24 6.13
N LEU A 97 4.44 -6.74 6.55
CA LEU A 97 3.93 -8.02 6.09
C LEU A 97 3.31 -7.91 4.69
N GLN A 98 2.27 -7.10 4.53
CA GLN A 98 1.49 -7.05 3.30
C GLN A 98 2.18 -6.30 2.16
N GLY A 99 3.00 -5.30 2.45
CA GLY A 99 3.62 -4.43 1.45
C GLY A 99 5.04 -4.81 1.07
N GLU A 100 5.83 -5.32 2.01
CA GLU A 100 7.26 -5.51 1.79
C GLU A 100 7.69 -6.97 1.84
N ALA A 101 7.39 -7.72 2.90
CA ALA A 101 7.96 -9.03 3.12
C ALA A 101 7.17 -10.16 2.45
N MET A 102 5.87 -10.28 2.76
CA MET A 102 5.10 -11.45 2.34
C MET A 102 4.79 -11.45 0.85
N ALA A 103 4.51 -10.30 0.25
CA ALA A 103 4.27 -10.21 -1.20
C ALA A 103 5.51 -10.64 -1.98
N GLN A 104 6.69 -10.13 -1.64
CA GLN A 104 7.95 -10.52 -2.29
C GLN A 104 8.25 -12.00 -2.09
N ARG A 105 8.14 -12.49 -0.84
CA ARG A 105 8.36 -13.89 -0.54
C ARG A 105 7.47 -14.83 -1.37
N TRP A 106 6.20 -14.45 -1.53
CA TRP A 106 5.25 -15.23 -2.30
C TRP A 106 5.61 -15.29 -3.77
N PHE A 107 5.93 -14.13 -4.38
CA PHE A 107 6.33 -14.07 -5.79
C PHE A 107 7.67 -14.76 -6.05
N HIS A 108 8.64 -14.65 -5.14
CA HIS A 108 9.89 -15.42 -5.24
C HIS A 108 9.64 -16.92 -5.16
N LYS A 109 8.76 -17.37 -4.25
CA LYS A 109 8.41 -18.79 -4.15
C LYS A 109 7.72 -19.30 -5.42
N LEU A 110 6.97 -18.47 -6.09
CA LEU A 110 6.30 -18.79 -7.36
C LEU A 110 7.27 -18.81 -8.55
N GLY A 111 8.46 -18.23 -8.43
CA GLY A 111 9.41 -18.05 -9.52
C GLY A 111 9.04 -16.93 -10.50
N ALA A 112 8.22 -15.98 -10.06
CA ALA A 112 7.79 -14.84 -10.85
C ALA A 112 8.95 -13.88 -11.19
N SER A 113 8.79 -13.06 -12.23
CA SER A 113 9.72 -11.99 -12.56
C SER A 113 9.84 -10.99 -11.40
N LEU A 114 10.98 -10.35 -11.30
CA LEU A 114 11.21 -9.23 -10.39
C LEU A 114 10.88 -7.93 -11.08
N LEU A 115 10.27 -7.01 -10.34
CA LEU A 115 10.05 -5.64 -10.78
C LEU A 115 11.20 -4.77 -10.27
N ASP A 116 11.97 -4.19 -11.17
CA ASP A 116 12.90 -3.12 -10.80
C ASP A 116 12.12 -1.83 -10.56
N ARG A 117 12.18 -1.34 -9.33
CA ARG A 117 11.48 -0.13 -8.89
C ARG A 117 12.40 1.06 -9.11
N THR A 118 12.09 1.92 -10.07
CA THR A 118 12.95 3.01 -10.48
C THR A 118 12.46 4.37 -9.92
N ILE A 119 12.21 5.29 -10.64
CA ILE A 119 11.81 6.71 -10.51
C ILE A 119 11.65 7.21 -9.05
N CYS A 120 10.63 6.83 -8.31
CA CYS A 120 10.20 7.45 -7.05
C CYS A 120 11.33 7.51 -5.99
N SER A 121 11.33 6.63 -4.99
CA SER A 121 12.34 6.65 -3.94
C SER A 121 13.72 6.12 -4.37
N MET A 122 13.78 5.36 -5.47
CA MET A 122 15.07 4.83 -5.94
C MET A 122 15.97 5.95 -6.47
N ALA A 123 15.47 6.84 -7.32
CA ALA A 123 16.25 7.96 -7.84
C ALA A 123 16.75 8.88 -6.72
N GLY A 124 15.86 9.24 -5.77
CA GLY A 124 16.24 9.99 -4.57
C GLY A 124 17.23 9.24 -3.69
N GLY A 125 17.04 7.94 -3.50
CA GLY A 125 17.97 7.10 -2.75
C GLY A 125 19.36 7.01 -3.37
N GLU A 126 19.46 6.88 -4.68
CA GLU A 126 20.75 6.90 -5.40
C GLU A 126 21.44 8.28 -5.31
N ALA A 127 20.69 9.38 -5.41
CA ALA A 127 21.22 10.71 -5.21
C ALA A 127 21.78 10.90 -3.80
N LEU A 128 21.06 10.45 -2.76
CA LEU A 128 21.55 10.48 -1.37
C LEU A 128 22.78 9.61 -1.20
N ALA A 129 22.80 8.41 -1.77
CA ALA A 129 23.97 7.52 -1.70
C ALA A 129 25.20 8.14 -2.37
N ALA A 130 25.04 8.77 -3.52
CA ALA A 130 26.10 9.45 -4.24
C ALA A 130 26.64 10.67 -3.47
N THR A 131 25.80 11.38 -2.70
CA THR A 131 26.17 12.59 -1.97
C THR A 131 26.71 12.29 -0.59
N TYR A 132 26.08 11.37 0.15
CA TYR A 132 26.38 11.10 1.56
C TYR A 132 26.94 9.70 1.84
N GLY A 133 27.07 8.86 0.81
CA GLY A 133 27.52 7.46 0.97
C GLY A 133 26.43 6.51 1.45
N SER A 134 25.22 6.98 1.72
CA SER A 134 24.10 6.13 2.16
C SER A 134 22.74 6.73 1.78
N LYS A 135 21.70 5.90 1.77
CA LYS A 135 20.30 6.32 1.48
C LYS A 135 19.60 6.88 2.73
N VAL A 136 20.32 7.49 3.64
CA VAL A 136 19.78 8.05 4.88
C VAL A 136 19.72 9.57 4.77
N GLY A 137 18.56 10.13 5.03
CA GLY A 137 18.34 11.56 5.09
C GLY A 137 18.41 12.11 6.53
N MET A 138 18.16 13.41 6.67
CA MET A 138 18.09 14.09 7.94
C MET A 138 16.92 13.57 8.80
N HIS A 139 17.15 13.39 10.09
CA HIS A 139 16.08 13.04 11.02
C HIS A 139 15.10 14.22 11.17
N THR A 140 13.81 13.93 11.15
CA THR A 140 12.73 14.95 11.13
C THR A 140 12.75 15.93 12.30
N ARG A 141 13.31 15.57 13.46
CA ARG A 141 13.46 16.49 14.60
C ARG A 141 14.28 17.73 14.28
N PHE A 142 15.21 17.65 13.31
CA PHE A 142 16.08 18.76 12.95
C PHE A 142 15.40 19.79 12.04
N PHE A 143 14.19 19.54 11.56
CA PHE A 143 13.45 20.56 10.81
C PHE A 143 13.21 21.84 11.63
N ALA A 144 12.92 21.68 12.94
CA ALA A 144 12.72 22.83 13.82
C ALA A 144 14.02 23.63 14.07
N GLU A 145 15.19 23.04 13.86
CA GLU A 145 16.50 23.66 14.07
C GLU A 145 17.06 24.25 12.75
N SER A 146 16.43 23.97 11.62
CA SER A 146 16.90 24.41 10.30
C SER A 146 16.61 25.88 10.08
N ARG A 147 17.60 26.61 9.55
CA ARG A 147 17.46 28.04 9.19
C ARG A 147 16.77 28.23 7.83
N LEU A 148 16.84 27.23 6.98
CA LEU A 148 16.22 27.22 5.66
C LEU A 148 15.74 25.81 5.34
N ILE A 149 14.51 25.71 4.89
CA ILE A 149 13.91 24.47 4.37
C ILE A 149 13.40 24.79 2.97
N VAL A 150 13.87 24.02 1.97
CA VAL A 150 13.54 24.19 0.54
C VAL A 150 12.65 23.02 0.09
#